data_7df2d1f9137845a10f65debc825f446c
#
_entry.id   7df2d1f9137845a10f65debc825f446c
#
_cell.length_a   1.000
_cell.length_b   1.000
_cell.length_c   1.000
_cell.angle_alpha   90.00
_cell.angle_beta   90.00
_cell.angle_gamma   90.00
#
_symmetry.space_group_name_H-M   'P 1'
#
loop_
_entity.id
_entity.type
_entity.pdbx_description
1 polymer ?
#
loop_
_entity_poly.entity_id
_entity_poly.type
_entity_poly.pdbx_seq_one_letter_code
_entity_poly.pdbx_strand_id
1 'polypeptide(L)'
;MIGAAFGDTLAKAQAGDEAAFACIFRDVQPALLRYLRVMTPEAEDVAGDTWVQVVAGLAGFRGEEQAFRAWLFTIARHRATDAGRSRARRPVVPLEMSEAAERLMSPDAADLALEAVSARAVVALIASLPAEQAEIIMLRVVVGLEAADVARIVGKTPGAVRVTAHRALRRLSNLAERAGVTR
;
A
#
# COMPACT_ATOMS: atom_id res chain seq x y z
N MET A 1 -2.75 -13.21 -0.73
CA MET A 1 -3.49 -13.47 0.55
C MET A 1 -3.24 -14.91 0.99
N ILE A 2 -2.95 -15.10 2.28
CA ILE A 2 -2.65 -16.42 2.88
C ILE A 2 -3.94 -17.27 2.99
N GLY A 3 -5.08 -16.60 3.15
CA GLY A 3 -6.39 -17.25 3.20
C GLY A 3 -6.59 -18.09 4.47
N ALA A 4 -7.19 -19.28 4.32
CA ALA A 4 -7.57 -20.13 5.46
C ALA A 4 -6.40 -20.51 6.40
N ALA A 5 -5.16 -20.51 5.93
CA ALA A 5 -3.98 -20.78 6.76
C ALA A 5 -3.48 -19.58 7.57
N PHE A 6 -4.11 -18.40 7.43
CA PHE A 6 -3.62 -17.19 8.08
C PHE A 6 -3.59 -17.30 9.61
N GLY A 7 -4.64 -17.84 10.22
CA GLY A 7 -4.72 -17.97 11.68
C GLY A 7 -3.58 -18.79 12.28
N ASP A 8 -3.29 -19.94 11.66
CA ASP A 8 -2.19 -20.82 12.09
C ASP A 8 -0.84 -20.16 11.85
N THR A 9 -0.67 -19.49 10.70
CA THR A 9 0.56 -18.76 10.36
C THR A 9 0.80 -17.62 11.34
N LEU A 10 -0.24 -16.86 11.67
CA LEU A 10 -0.17 -15.78 12.64
C LEU A 10 0.21 -16.30 14.04
N ALA A 11 -0.42 -17.38 14.51
CA ALA A 11 -0.13 -17.96 15.81
C ALA A 11 1.34 -18.42 15.92
N LYS A 12 1.88 -19.05 14.87
CA LYS A 12 3.30 -19.44 14.82
C LYS A 12 4.22 -18.21 14.82
N ALA A 13 3.92 -17.20 14.01
CA ALA A 13 4.70 -15.96 13.98
C ALA A 13 4.69 -15.24 15.35
N GLN A 14 3.56 -15.23 16.04
CA GLN A 14 3.44 -14.70 17.41
C GLN A 14 4.27 -15.49 18.44
N ALA A 15 4.47 -16.78 18.19
CA ALA A 15 5.35 -17.65 19.00
C ALA A 15 6.85 -17.53 18.64
N GLY A 16 7.21 -16.65 17.67
CA GLY A 16 8.60 -16.41 17.26
C GLY A 16 9.08 -17.25 16.07
N ASP A 17 8.19 -17.93 15.36
CA ASP A 17 8.55 -18.67 14.15
C ASP A 17 8.86 -17.68 13.01
N GLU A 18 10.16 -17.58 12.67
CA GLU A 18 10.65 -16.70 11.60
C GLU A 18 10.10 -17.06 10.22
N ALA A 19 9.89 -18.33 9.93
CA ALA A 19 9.38 -18.79 8.62
C ALA A 19 7.91 -18.38 8.45
N ALA A 20 7.12 -18.50 9.52
CA ALA A 20 5.73 -18.04 9.54
C ALA A 20 5.64 -16.51 9.39
N PHE A 21 6.51 -15.75 10.09
CA PHE A 21 6.58 -14.31 9.91
C PHE A 21 6.99 -13.93 8.49
N ALA A 22 8.01 -14.58 7.92
CA ALA A 22 8.45 -14.35 6.55
C ALA A 22 7.35 -14.67 5.52
N CYS A 23 6.45 -15.61 5.80
CA CYS A 23 5.27 -15.87 4.98
C CYS A 23 4.32 -14.66 4.96
N ILE A 24 3.99 -14.11 6.15
CA ILE A 24 3.15 -12.91 6.28
C ILE A 24 3.82 -11.72 5.59
N PHE A 25 5.11 -11.53 5.83
CA PHE A 25 5.88 -10.44 5.22
C PHE A 25 5.82 -10.50 3.69
N ARG A 26 6.15 -11.65 3.09
CA ARG A 26 6.16 -11.82 1.62
C ARG A 26 4.80 -11.60 0.99
N ASP A 27 3.72 -11.96 1.67
CA ASP A 27 2.36 -11.75 1.18
C ASP A 27 1.94 -10.28 1.20
N VAL A 28 2.31 -9.52 2.23
CA VAL A 28 1.84 -8.14 2.43
C VAL A 28 2.79 -7.10 1.83
N GLN A 29 4.10 -7.32 1.87
CA GLN A 29 5.13 -6.35 1.47
C GLN A 29 4.93 -5.75 0.06
N PRO A 30 4.58 -6.52 -0.99
CA PRO A 30 4.37 -5.94 -2.31
C PRO A 30 3.21 -4.94 -2.36
N ALA A 31 2.12 -5.20 -1.63
CA ALA A 31 0.98 -4.30 -1.55
C ALA A 31 1.32 -3.05 -0.71
N LEU A 32 2.05 -3.23 0.39
CA LEU A 32 2.53 -2.14 1.25
C LEU A 32 3.41 -1.16 0.48
N LEU A 33 4.41 -1.65 -0.24
CA LEU A 33 5.29 -0.79 -1.04
C LEU A 33 4.53 -0.07 -2.16
N ARG A 34 3.61 -0.74 -2.86
CA ARG A 34 2.78 -0.09 -3.88
C ARG A 34 1.95 1.05 -3.29
N TYR A 35 1.33 0.83 -2.13
CA TYR A 35 0.57 1.85 -1.42
C TYR A 35 1.47 3.02 -1.02
N LEU A 36 2.59 2.76 -0.36
CA LEU A 36 3.48 3.79 0.16
C LEU A 36 4.12 4.63 -0.96
N ARG A 37 4.45 4.04 -2.11
CA ARG A 37 4.98 4.78 -3.28
C ARG A 37 4.00 5.79 -3.87
N VAL A 38 2.69 5.60 -3.65
CA VAL A 38 1.67 6.59 -3.99
C VAL A 38 1.56 7.67 -2.90
N MET A 39 1.84 7.31 -1.63
CA MET A 39 1.61 8.19 -0.48
C MET A 39 2.82 9.04 -0.10
N THR A 40 4.05 8.55 -0.32
CA THR A 40 5.29 9.21 0.09
C THR A 40 6.46 8.84 -0.81
N PRO A 41 7.41 9.75 -1.06
CA PRO A 41 8.65 9.42 -1.77
C PRO A 41 9.63 8.57 -0.94
N GLU A 42 9.48 8.52 0.39
CA GLU A 42 10.29 7.69 1.30
C GLU A 42 9.63 6.32 1.57
N ALA A 43 9.08 5.68 0.53
CA ALA A 43 8.24 4.50 0.67
C ALA A 43 8.96 3.32 1.33
N GLU A 44 10.22 3.09 1.01
CA GLU A 44 11.02 2.00 1.54
C GLU A 44 11.34 2.19 3.03
N ASP A 45 11.72 3.40 3.43
CA ASP A 45 12.01 3.74 4.83
C ASP A 45 10.74 3.64 5.68
N VAL A 46 9.64 4.19 5.18
CA VAL A 46 8.32 4.13 5.85
C VAL A 46 7.82 2.68 5.94
N ALA A 47 8.10 1.82 4.95
CA ALA A 47 7.78 0.40 5.02
C ALA A 47 8.58 -0.30 6.12
N GLY A 48 9.88 0.00 6.24
CA GLY A 48 10.73 -0.49 7.33
C GLY A 48 10.17 -0.10 8.71
N ASP A 49 9.88 1.18 8.91
CA ASP A 49 9.27 1.69 10.15
C ASP A 49 7.91 1.05 10.46
N THR A 50 7.11 0.79 9.42
CA THR A 50 5.83 0.09 9.54
C THR A 50 6.04 -1.32 10.08
N TRP A 51 6.98 -2.08 9.50
CA TRP A 51 7.26 -3.44 9.96
C TRP A 51 7.85 -3.50 11.36
N VAL A 52 8.70 -2.56 11.73
CA VAL A 52 9.20 -2.46 13.13
C VAL A 52 8.02 -2.33 14.09
N GLN A 53 7.05 -1.49 13.78
CA GLN A 53 5.87 -1.31 14.63
C GLN A 53 4.92 -2.51 14.59
N VAL A 54 4.78 -3.17 13.43
CA VAL A 54 4.00 -4.42 13.32
C VAL A 54 4.62 -5.51 14.21
N VAL A 55 5.94 -5.71 14.15
CA VAL A 55 6.63 -6.71 14.99
C VAL A 55 6.44 -6.41 16.47
N ALA A 56 6.59 -5.15 16.88
CA ALA A 56 6.38 -4.75 18.27
C ALA A 56 4.95 -4.99 18.77
N GLY A 57 3.95 -4.88 17.89
CA GLY A 57 2.54 -5.10 18.25
C GLY A 57 2.01 -6.51 17.97
N LEU A 58 2.79 -7.35 17.27
CA LEU A 58 2.31 -8.62 16.72
C LEU A 58 1.80 -9.57 17.80
N ALA A 59 2.51 -9.70 18.91
CA ALA A 59 2.14 -10.60 20.01
C ALA A 59 0.76 -10.25 20.63
N GLY A 60 0.40 -8.97 20.60
CA GLY A 60 -0.88 -8.47 21.09
C GLY A 60 -2.02 -8.49 20.07
N PHE A 61 -1.70 -8.67 18.79
CA PHE A 61 -2.73 -8.63 17.74
C PHE A 61 -3.70 -9.82 17.87
N ARG A 62 -4.99 -9.55 17.68
CA ARG A 62 -6.06 -10.55 17.59
C ARG A 62 -6.97 -10.21 16.43
N GLY A 63 -7.20 -11.16 15.53
CA GLY A 63 -8.07 -10.99 14.38
C GLY A 63 -7.66 -11.86 13.20
N GLU A 64 -8.48 -11.84 12.17
CA GLU A 64 -8.28 -12.54 10.91
C GLU A 64 -7.44 -11.70 9.93
N GLU A 65 -7.13 -12.26 8.76
CA GLU A 65 -6.27 -11.66 7.75
C GLU A 65 -6.71 -10.24 7.33
N GLN A 66 -8.01 -10.03 7.15
CA GLN A 66 -8.54 -8.70 6.78
C GLN A 66 -8.30 -7.66 7.89
N ALA A 67 -8.51 -8.05 9.14
CA ALA A 67 -8.25 -7.19 10.29
C ALA A 67 -6.74 -6.88 10.43
N PHE A 68 -5.88 -7.89 10.18
CA PHE A 68 -4.43 -7.71 10.18
C PHE A 68 -3.98 -6.71 9.11
N ARG A 69 -4.46 -6.86 7.89
CA ARG A 69 -4.19 -5.92 6.80
C ARG A 69 -4.67 -4.51 7.16
N ALA A 70 -5.90 -4.37 7.65
CA ALA A 70 -6.42 -3.06 8.05
C ALA A 70 -5.58 -2.42 9.16
N TRP A 71 -5.13 -3.19 10.15
CA TRP A 71 -4.25 -2.73 11.22
C TRP A 71 -2.88 -2.29 10.68
N LEU A 72 -2.23 -3.11 9.84
CA LEU A 72 -0.94 -2.80 9.24
C LEU A 72 -1.01 -1.53 8.38
N PHE A 73 -2.04 -1.40 7.53
CA PHE A 73 -2.19 -0.20 6.69
C PHE A 73 -2.60 1.05 7.48
N THR A 74 -3.21 0.91 8.68
CA THR A 74 -3.37 2.02 9.61
C THR A 74 -2.02 2.53 10.10
N ILE A 75 -1.12 1.62 10.48
CA ILE A 75 0.26 1.97 10.89
C ILE A 75 0.99 2.65 9.73
N ALA A 76 0.96 2.04 8.54
CA ALA A 76 1.61 2.58 7.35
C ALA A 76 1.16 4.00 7.01
N ARG A 77 -0.14 4.26 7.08
CA ARG A 77 -0.71 5.60 6.87
C ARG A 77 -0.20 6.62 7.87
N HIS A 78 -0.18 6.25 9.15
CA HIS A 78 0.34 7.14 10.20
C HIS A 78 1.82 7.46 9.94
N ARG A 79 2.65 6.46 9.64
CA ARG A 79 4.08 6.66 9.33
C ARG A 79 4.29 7.55 8.10
N ALA A 80 3.54 7.31 7.02
CA ALA A 80 3.61 8.15 5.82
C ALA A 80 3.21 9.61 6.11
N THR A 81 2.17 9.82 6.93
CA THR A 81 1.73 11.16 7.34
C THR A 81 2.80 11.87 8.18
N ASP A 82 3.42 11.16 9.11
CA ASP A 82 4.47 11.71 9.98
C ASP A 82 5.75 12.02 9.20
N ALA A 83 6.14 11.18 8.24
CA ALA A 83 7.25 11.45 7.31
C ALA A 83 6.99 12.74 6.49
N GLY A 84 5.78 12.90 5.94
CA GLY A 84 5.39 14.11 5.22
C GLY A 84 5.44 15.38 6.10
N ARG A 85 4.99 15.29 7.35
CA ARG A 85 5.08 16.41 8.32
C ARG A 85 6.53 16.74 8.68
N SER A 86 7.38 15.72 8.86
CA SER A 86 8.80 15.90 9.14
C SER A 86 9.52 16.60 7.99
N ARG A 87 9.24 16.18 6.75
CA ARG A 87 9.78 16.83 5.54
C ARG A 87 9.35 18.28 5.44
N ALA A 88 8.06 18.59 5.67
CA ALA A 88 7.55 19.96 5.60
C ALA A 88 8.20 20.91 6.62
N ARG A 89 8.81 20.39 7.69
CA ARG A 89 9.54 21.14 8.72
C ARG A 89 11.04 21.28 8.43
N ARG A 90 11.62 20.50 7.51
CA ARG A 90 13.02 20.61 7.11
C ARG A 90 13.16 21.67 6.02
N PRO A 91 14.13 22.60 6.12
CA PRO A 91 14.41 23.54 5.03
C PRO A 91 14.77 22.73 3.78
N VAL A 92 14.08 23.04 2.68
CA VAL A 92 14.28 22.37 1.40
C VAL A 92 15.67 22.74 0.88
N VAL A 93 16.62 21.82 0.91
CA VAL A 93 17.75 21.82 -0.02
C VAL A 93 17.20 21.18 -1.30
N PRO A 94 17.23 21.85 -2.44
CA PRO A 94 16.75 21.25 -3.70
C PRO A 94 17.66 20.08 -4.06
N LEU A 95 17.23 18.84 -3.81
CA LEU A 95 17.80 17.67 -4.47
C LEU A 95 17.04 17.49 -5.79
N GLU A 96 17.80 17.43 -6.86
CA GLU A 96 17.30 17.24 -8.21
C GLU A 96 16.43 15.98 -8.31
N MET A 97 15.25 16.15 -8.92
CA MET A 97 14.21 15.14 -9.11
C MET A 97 14.57 14.14 -10.21
N SER A 98 15.71 13.43 -10.13
CA SER A 98 16.15 12.58 -11.25
C SER A 98 16.28 11.08 -10.95
N GLU A 99 16.27 10.59 -9.72
CA GLU A 99 16.65 9.20 -9.47
C GLU A 99 15.56 8.28 -8.89
N ALA A 100 14.41 8.81 -8.51
CA ALA A 100 13.34 8.00 -7.90
C ALA A 100 12.61 7.08 -8.90
N ALA A 101 12.68 7.38 -10.20
CA ALA A 101 12.05 6.58 -11.24
C ALA A 101 12.89 5.36 -11.68
N GLU A 102 14.21 5.40 -11.52
CA GLU A 102 15.12 4.35 -12.04
C GLU A 102 15.37 3.19 -11.08
N ARG A 103 15.16 3.35 -9.78
CA ARG A 103 15.41 2.28 -8.78
C ARG A 103 14.36 1.17 -8.74
N LEU A 104 13.45 1.12 -9.72
CA LEU A 104 12.40 0.10 -9.81
C LEU A 104 12.81 -1.14 -10.61
N MET A 105 14.06 -1.28 -11.00
CA MET A 105 14.53 -2.40 -11.79
C MET A 105 15.42 -3.33 -10.97
N SER A 106 14.82 -4.42 -10.45
CA SER A 106 15.55 -5.67 -10.22
C SER A 106 15.07 -6.66 -11.28
N PRO A 107 15.98 -7.26 -12.06
CA PRO A 107 15.60 -8.12 -13.18
C PRO A 107 15.56 -9.59 -12.74
N ASP A 108 14.36 -10.14 -12.60
CA ASP A 108 14.21 -11.57 -12.71
C ASP A 108 12.91 -11.93 -13.44
N ALA A 109 13.11 -12.62 -14.58
CA ALA A 109 12.15 -13.31 -15.44
C ALA A 109 11.25 -12.43 -16.36
N ALA A 110 11.33 -12.67 -17.66
CA ALA A 110 10.65 -11.92 -18.73
C ALA A 110 9.11 -11.91 -18.64
N ASP A 111 8.47 -12.92 -18.11
CA ASP A 111 7.01 -12.97 -17.91
C ASP A 111 6.56 -12.13 -16.71
N LEU A 112 7.37 -12.09 -15.63
CA LEU A 112 7.15 -11.19 -14.50
C LEU A 112 7.41 -9.73 -14.88
N ALA A 113 8.22 -9.45 -15.89
CA ALA A 113 8.50 -8.10 -16.37
C ALA A 113 7.28 -7.44 -17.03
N LEU A 114 6.50 -8.19 -17.83
CA LEU A 114 5.30 -7.65 -18.49
C LEU A 114 4.18 -7.36 -17.48
N GLU A 115 3.96 -8.25 -16.51
CA GLU A 115 3.02 -8.00 -15.40
C GLU A 115 3.48 -6.86 -14.51
N ALA A 116 4.78 -6.74 -14.24
CA ALA A 116 5.36 -5.65 -13.46
C ALA A 116 5.24 -4.30 -14.18
N VAL A 117 5.42 -4.26 -15.50
CA VAL A 117 5.21 -3.04 -16.32
C VAL A 117 3.74 -2.62 -16.28
N SER A 118 2.81 -3.58 -16.44
CA SER A 118 1.37 -3.31 -16.34
C SER A 118 0.98 -2.80 -14.94
N ALA A 119 1.48 -3.44 -13.88
CA ALA A 119 1.22 -3.02 -12.50
C ALA A 119 1.80 -1.62 -12.20
N ARG A 120 2.97 -1.28 -12.73
CA ARG A 120 3.57 0.06 -12.60
C ARG A 120 2.74 1.13 -13.30
N ALA A 121 2.28 0.84 -14.52
CA ALA A 121 1.42 1.76 -15.27
C ALA A 121 0.11 2.05 -14.51
N VAL A 122 -0.50 1.02 -13.92
CA VAL A 122 -1.70 1.17 -13.07
C VAL A 122 -1.42 2.02 -11.83
N VAL A 123 -0.31 1.77 -11.12
CA VAL A 123 0.08 2.57 -9.94
C VAL A 123 0.36 4.03 -10.32
N ALA A 124 1.05 4.28 -11.44
CA ALA A 124 1.29 5.64 -11.94
C ALA A 124 -0.02 6.35 -12.30
N LEU A 125 -0.96 5.64 -12.92
CA LEU A 125 -2.27 6.18 -13.23
C LEU A 125 -3.06 6.52 -11.95
N ILE A 126 -3.01 5.67 -10.93
CA ILE A 126 -3.62 5.95 -9.62
C ILE A 126 -2.96 7.18 -8.97
N ALA A 127 -1.64 7.30 -9.04
CA ALA A 127 -0.90 8.44 -8.48
C ALA A 127 -1.26 9.78 -9.14
N SER A 128 -1.82 9.78 -10.36
CA SER A 128 -2.33 10.99 -11.03
C SER A 128 -3.68 11.48 -10.51
N LEU A 129 -4.37 10.70 -9.68
CA LEU A 129 -5.62 11.10 -9.03
C LEU A 129 -5.35 12.12 -7.90
N PRO A 130 -6.37 12.91 -7.49
CA PRO A 130 -6.32 13.62 -6.23
C PRO A 130 -5.95 12.68 -5.07
N ALA A 131 -5.09 13.13 -4.15
CA ALA A 131 -4.49 12.30 -3.10
C ALA A 131 -5.50 11.42 -2.34
N GLU A 132 -6.65 11.98 -1.95
CA GLU A 132 -7.71 11.23 -1.28
C GLU A 132 -8.28 10.10 -2.14
N GLN A 133 -8.47 10.35 -3.45
CA GLN A 133 -8.99 9.34 -4.37
C GLN A 133 -7.95 8.23 -4.60
N ALA A 134 -6.69 8.62 -4.76
CA ALA A 134 -5.57 7.69 -4.91
C ALA A 134 -5.45 6.78 -3.67
N GLU A 135 -5.47 7.34 -2.47
CA GLU A 135 -5.41 6.59 -1.22
C GLU A 135 -6.55 5.57 -1.11
N ILE A 136 -7.79 6.00 -1.33
CA ILE A 136 -8.96 5.12 -1.24
C ILE A 136 -8.90 3.99 -2.27
N ILE A 137 -8.48 4.28 -3.52
CA ILE A 137 -8.33 3.25 -4.55
C ILE A 137 -7.21 2.28 -4.19
N MET A 138 -6.07 2.75 -3.71
CA MET A 138 -4.99 1.86 -3.27
C MET A 138 -5.48 0.89 -2.18
N LEU A 139 -6.15 1.40 -1.15
CA LEU A 139 -6.64 0.57 -0.05
C LEU A 139 -7.76 -0.40 -0.49
N ARG A 140 -8.67 0.04 -1.37
CA ARG A 140 -9.81 -0.77 -1.83
C ARG A 140 -9.44 -1.82 -2.87
N VAL A 141 -8.61 -1.43 -3.85
CA VAL A 141 -8.35 -2.25 -5.05
C VAL A 141 -7.02 -3.00 -4.94
N VAL A 142 -5.95 -2.32 -4.53
CA VAL A 142 -4.61 -2.94 -4.49
C VAL A 142 -4.41 -3.74 -3.22
N VAL A 143 -4.86 -3.22 -2.07
CA VAL A 143 -4.78 -3.93 -0.78
C VAL A 143 -5.95 -4.90 -0.57
N GLY A 144 -7.11 -4.61 -1.14
CA GLY A 144 -8.31 -5.45 -1.05
C GLY A 144 -9.11 -5.27 0.25
N LEU A 145 -9.01 -4.10 0.90
CA LEU A 145 -9.75 -3.83 2.14
C LEU A 145 -11.22 -3.52 1.88
N GLU A 146 -12.09 -3.89 2.82
CA GLU A 146 -13.50 -3.53 2.78
C GLU A 146 -13.73 -2.03 3.02
N ALA A 147 -14.86 -1.50 2.51
CA ALA A 147 -15.17 -0.07 2.64
C ALA A 147 -15.25 0.41 4.09
N ALA A 148 -15.65 -0.46 5.02
CA ALA A 148 -15.70 -0.16 6.44
C ALA A 148 -14.29 0.00 7.04
N ASP A 149 -13.35 -0.86 6.64
CA ASP A 149 -11.96 -0.81 7.10
C ASP A 149 -11.25 0.42 6.55
N VAL A 150 -11.40 0.68 5.24
CA VAL A 150 -10.86 1.89 4.63
C VAL A 150 -11.42 3.15 5.29
N ALA A 151 -12.73 3.17 5.60
CA ALA A 151 -13.35 4.30 6.28
C ALA A 151 -12.71 4.59 7.64
N ARG A 152 -12.38 3.55 8.43
CA ARG A 152 -11.65 3.68 9.69
C ARG A 152 -10.24 4.23 9.49
N ILE A 153 -9.53 3.73 8.47
CA ILE A 153 -8.17 4.16 8.15
C ILE A 153 -8.12 5.63 7.75
N VAL A 154 -9.02 6.06 6.85
CA VAL A 154 -8.99 7.42 6.29
C VAL A 154 -9.83 8.44 7.08
N GLY A 155 -10.53 8.03 8.14
CA GLY A 155 -11.37 8.90 8.97
C GLY A 155 -12.65 9.37 8.26
N LYS A 156 -13.29 8.49 7.48
CA LYS A 156 -14.52 8.77 6.72
C LYS A 156 -15.64 7.80 7.04
N THR A 157 -16.81 8.00 6.44
CA THR A 157 -17.89 7.01 6.50
C THR A 157 -17.74 5.97 5.38
N PRO A 158 -18.21 4.72 5.57
CA PRO A 158 -18.19 3.70 4.52
C PRO A 158 -18.92 4.12 3.24
N GLY A 159 -19.99 4.92 3.37
CA GLY A 159 -20.73 5.50 2.25
C GLY A 159 -19.87 6.48 1.44
N ALA A 160 -19.15 7.38 2.13
CA ALA A 160 -18.25 8.33 1.49
C ALA A 160 -17.10 7.61 0.76
N VAL A 161 -16.54 6.54 1.36
CA VAL A 161 -15.51 5.70 0.72
C VAL A 161 -16.03 5.07 -0.58
N ARG A 162 -17.24 4.48 -0.58
CA ARG A 162 -17.83 3.88 -1.79
C ARG A 162 -18.04 4.91 -2.89
N VAL A 163 -18.58 6.09 -2.56
CA VAL A 163 -18.81 7.17 -3.53
C VAL A 163 -17.50 7.69 -4.10
N THR A 164 -16.49 7.91 -3.24
CA THR A 164 -15.17 8.37 -3.68
C THR A 164 -14.46 7.33 -4.55
N ALA A 165 -14.50 6.04 -4.17
CA ALA A 165 -13.96 4.96 -4.97
C ALA A 165 -14.62 4.87 -6.36
N HIS A 166 -15.95 4.97 -6.42
CA HIS A 166 -16.68 4.96 -7.68
C HIS A 166 -16.27 6.13 -8.60
N ARG A 167 -16.17 7.35 -8.06
CA ARG A 167 -15.73 8.54 -8.81
C ARG A 167 -14.29 8.39 -9.30
N ALA A 168 -13.42 7.86 -8.46
CA ALA A 168 -12.03 7.62 -8.80
C ALA A 168 -11.88 6.58 -9.93
N LEU A 169 -12.61 5.46 -9.86
CA LEU A 169 -12.61 4.44 -10.91
C LEU A 169 -13.10 4.99 -12.25
N ARG A 170 -14.19 5.79 -12.26
CA ARG A 170 -14.64 6.46 -13.49
C ARG A 170 -13.58 7.40 -14.06
N ARG A 171 -12.87 8.12 -13.20
CA ARG A 171 -11.79 9.00 -13.64
C ARG A 171 -10.62 8.22 -14.22
N LEU A 172 -10.25 7.09 -13.61
CA LEU A 172 -9.22 6.18 -14.13
C LEU A 172 -9.61 5.60 -15.48
N SER A 173 -10.85 5.15 -15.67
CA SER A 173 -11.35 4.67 -16.96
C SER A 173 -11.17 5.73 -18.06
N ASN A 174 -11.61 6.95 -17.81
CA ASN A 174 -11.46 8.05 -18.76
C ASN A 174 -9.98 8.39 -19.08
N LEU A 175 -9.08 8.25 -18.08
CA LEU A 175 -7.64 8.46 -18.29
C LEU A 175 -7.01 7.32 -19.09
N ALA A 176 -7.39 6.07 -18.82
CA ALA A 176 -6.93 4.89 -19.54
C ALA A 176 -7.36 4.91 -21.02
N GLU A 177 -8.60 5.30 -21.29
CA GLU A 177 -9.11 5.47 -22.66
C GLU A 177 -8.30 6.53 -23.45
N ARG A 178 -8.01 7.68 -22.82
CA ARG A 178 -7.20 8.75 -23.40
C ARG A 178 -5.74 8.34 -23.62
N ALA A 179 -5.20 7.47 -22.79
CA ALA A 179 -3.84 6.95 -22.90
C ALA A 179 -3.72 5.78 -23.90
N GLY A 180 -4.81 5.34 -24.53
CA GLY A 180 -4.83 4.23 -25.48
C GLY A 180 -4.54 2.85 -24.86
N VAL A 181 -4.67 2.72 -23.53
CA VAL A 181 -4.38 1.49 -22.81
C VAL A 181 -5.54 0.47 -22.90
N THR A 182 -6.68 0.88 -23.44
CA THR A 182 -7.86 0.02 -23.61
C THR A 182 -8.02 -0.33 -25.08
N ARG A 183 -7.32 -1.35 -25.54
CA ARG A 183 -7.64 -2.12 -26.76
C ARG A 183 -7.41 -3.59 -26.52
#